data_8724465372c238c4a114aadbd8252023
#
_entry.id   8724465372c238c4a114aadbd8252023
#
_cell.length_a   1.000
_cell.length_b   1.000
_cell.length_c   1.000
_cell.angle_alpha   90.00
_cell.angle_beta   90.00
_cell.angle_gamma   90.00
#
_symmetry.space_group_name_H-M   'P 1'
#
loop_
_entity.id
_entity.type
_entity.pdbx_description
1 polymer ?
#
loop_
_entity_poly.entity_id
_entity_poly.type
_entity_poly.pdbx_seq_one_letter_code
_entity_poly.pdbx_strand_id
1 'polypeptide(L)'
;VLVLLCFAALAVVTTWRGVLGAFYTDLYPAYRAPHPVNLTAAVFHLVAATLVAIGLLVAWHEEAERALRRLADTDVLTGLMNRRAFVLRADDLLAQARRYGDRFALLMLDIDHFKRINDRHGHAAGDRALQLFAQALRLSLRRADFASRHGGEEFAALLWDADAAAAIAFDQRLRARLRAVIDDAGGAVDFDFSAGLAVYDGAGDATLDALLASADEALYRAKEQGRARLHMDPPR
;
A
#
# COMPACT_ATOMS: atom_id res chain seq x y z
N VAL A 1 -14.62 17.87 -10.44
CA VAL A 1 -15.75 18.82 -10.23
C VAL A 1 -15.36 20.21 -10.70
N LEU A 2 -14.25 20.81 -10.27
CA LEU A 2 -13.85 22.18 -10.61
C LEU A 2 -13.71 22.40 -12.12
N VAL A 3 -13.04 21.47 -12.83
CA VAL A 3 -12.85 21.53 -14.29
C VAL A 3 -14.19 21.54 -15.02
N LEU A 4 -15.12 20.69 -14.62
CA LEU A 4 -16.48 20.64 -15.20
C LEU A 4 -17.24 21.93 -15.00
N LEU A 5 -17.13 22.56 -13.82
CA LEU A 5 -17.75 23.85 -13.52
C LEU A 5 -17.15 24.97 -14.39
N CYS A 6 -15.82 24.97 -14.59
CA CYS A 6 -15.17 25.94 -15.46
C CYS A 6 -15.63 25.80 -16.93
N PHE A 7 -15.75 24.57 -17.45
CA PHE A 7 -16.25 24.33 -18.80
C PHE A 7 -17.72 24.75 -18.95
N ALA A 8 -18.58 24.43 -17.97
CA ALA A 8 -19.97 24.82 -17.97
C ALA A 8 -20.12 26.35 -17.97
N ALA A 9 -19.37 27.04 -17.11
CA ALA A 9 -19.36 28.51 -17.05
C ALA A 9 -18.88 29.15 -18.37
N LEU A 10 -17.81 28.59 -18.96
CA LEU A 10 -17.28 29.00 -20.24
C LEU A 10 -18.30 28.85 -21.37
N ALA A 11 -18.98 27.71 -21.41
CA ALA A 11 -20.01 27.42 -22.41
C ALA A 11 -21.21 28.41 -22.27
N VAL A 12 -21.67 28.68 -21.06
CA VAL A 12 -22.76 29.64 -20.81
C VAL A 12 -22.36 31.03 -21.27
N VAL A 13 -21.18 31.53 -20.87
CA VAL A 13 -20.72 32.88 -21.24
C VAL A 13 -20.54 33.01 -22.75
N THR A 14 -19.97 31.98 -23.41
CA THR A 14 -19.75 32.00 -24.85
C THR A 14 -21.06 31.99 -25.63
N THR A 15 -22.01 31.13 -25.22
CA THR A 15 -23.33 31.02 -25.85
C THR A 15 -24.13 32.31 -25.67
N TRP A 16 -24.20 32.82 -24.44
CA TRP A 16 -24.87 34.07 -24.12
C TRP A 16 -24.36 35.23 -24.97
N ARG A 17 -23.06 35.34 -25.07
CA ARG A 17 -22.42 36.35 -25.87
C ARG A 17 -22.71 36.20 -27.38
N GLY A 18 -22.71 34.94 -27.91
CA GLY A 18 -23.09 34.66 -29.28
C GLY A 18 -24.50 35.12 -29.59
N VAL A 19 -25.43 34.86 -28.70
CA VAL A 19 -26.85 35.30 -28.82
C VAL A 19 -26.94 36.83 -28.80
N LEU A 20 -26.28 37.49 -27.85
CA LEU A 20 -26.31 38.97 -27.79
C LEU A 20 -25.69 39.61 -29.03
N GLY A 21 -24.61 39.09 -29.57
CA GLY A 21 -23.98 39.58 -30.79
C GLY A 21 -24.81 39.35 -32.07
N ALA A 22 -25.68 38.35 -32.07
CA ALA A 22 -26.55 38.07 -33.20
C ALA A 22 -27.81 38.97 -33.23
N PHE A 23 -28.34 39.35 -32.06
CA PHE A 23 -29.62 40.08 -31.95
C PHE A 23 -29.46 41.54 -31.58
N TYR A 24 -28.31 41.98 -31.07
CA TYR A 24 -28.06 43.34 -30.56
C TYR A 24 -26.75 43.92 -31.11
N THR A 25 -26.58 43.93 -32.43
CA THR A 25 -25.37 44.37 -33.13
C THR A 25 -24.92 45.80 -32.80
N ASP A 26 -25.85 46.70 -32.50
CA ASP A 26 -25.55 48.08 -32.17
C ASP A 26 -24.96 48.26 -30.75
N LEU A 27 -25.31 47.36 -29.82
CA LEU A 27 -24.83 47.36 -28.44
C LEU A 27 -23.60 46.46 -28.24
N TYR A 28 -23.45 45.43 -29.07
CA TYR A 28 -22.39 44.44 -29.03
C TYR A 28 -21.64 44.36 -30.37
N PRO A 29 -20.66 45.25 -30.60
CA PRO A 29 -19.93 45.29 -31.83
C PRO A 29 -19.13 44.00 -32.10
N ALA A 30 -18.70 43.82 -33.37
CA ALA A 30 -18.00 42.66 -33.79
C ALA A 30 -16.91 42.21 -32.82
N TYR A 31 -16.71 40.92 -32.70
CA TYR A 31 -15.80 40.25 -31.72
C TYR A 31 -14.40 40.85 -31.60
N ARG A 32 -13.89 41.48 -32.69
CA ARG A 32 -12.56 42.10 -32.77
C ARG A 32 -12.53 43.58 -32.46
N ALA A 33 -13.68 44.22 -32.20
CA ALA A 33 -13.70 45.62 -31.86
C ALA A 33 -13.16 45.87 -30.42
N PRO A 34 -12.39 46.93 -30.19
CA PRO A 34 -11.90 47.28 -28.84
C PRO A 34 -13.04 47.83 -27.97
N HIS A 35 -13.90 46.95 -27.53
CA HIS A 35 -15.03 47.27 -26.67
C HIS A 35 -14.85 46.62 -25.29
N PRO A 36 -15.23 47.29 -24.17
CA PRO A 36 -15.04 46.72 -22.81
C PRO A 36 -15.61 45.32 -22.62
N VAL A 37 -16.75 45.01 -23.24
CA VAL A 37 -17.36 43.64 -23.19
C VAL A 37 -16.46 42.59 -23.84
N ASN A 38 -15.78 42.95 -24.91
CA ASN A 38 -14.84 42.03 -25.59
C ASN A 38 -13.60 41.77 -24.74
N LEU A 39 -13.09 42.83 -24.11
CA LEU A 39 -11.92 42.74 -23.23
C LEU A 39 -12.21 41.90 -22.00
N THR A 40 -13.36 42.17 -21.32
CA THR A 40 -13.75 41.39 -20.14
C THR A 40 -13.98 39.90 -20.47
N ALA A 41 -14.62 39.61 -21.59
CA ALA A 41 -14.79 38.25 -22.07
C ALA A 41 -13.43 37.54 -22.38
N ALA A 42 -12.52 38.26 -23.04
CA ALA A 42 -11.18 37.71 -23.33
C ALA A 42 -10.39 37.41 -22.05
N VAL A 43 -10.40 38.29 -21.06
CA VAL A 43 -9.78 38.05 -19.76
C VAL A 43 -10.42 36.86 -19.04
N PHE A 44 -11.75 36.79 -19.04
CA PHE A 44 -12.46 35.64 -18.44
C PHE A 44 -12.08 34.33 -19.10
N HIS A 45 -12.02 34.27 -20.44
CA HIS A 45 -11.62 33.07 -21.17
C HIS A 45 -10.17 32.68 -20.87
N LEU A 46 -9.27 33.66 -20.80
CA LEU A 46 -7.87 33.41 -20.47
C LEU A 46 -7.71 32.81 -19.07
N VAL A 47 -8.38 33.42 -18.08
CA VAL A 47 -8.34 32.92 -16.71
C VAL A 47 -8.95 31.53 -16.61
N ALA A 48 -10.12 31.30 -17.22
CA ALA A 48 -10.77 30.00 -17.23
C ALA A 48 -9.90 28.92 -17.91
N ALA A 49 -9.32 29.22 -19.07
CA ALA A 49 -8.42 28.31 -19.78
C ALA A 49 -7.18 27.98 -18.94
N THR A 50 -6.60 28.98 -18.28
CA THR A 50 -5.45 28.77 -17.37
C THR A 50 -5.80 27.86 -16.19
N LEU A 51 -6.94 28.09 -15.55
CA LEU A 51 -7.41 27.25 -14.43
C LEU A 51 -7.68 25.81 -14.87
N VAL A 52 -8.27 25.61 -16.05
CA VAL A 52 -8.48 24.29 -16.64
C VAL A 52 -7.14 23.61 -16.91
N ALA A 53 -6.19 24.32 -17.52
CA ALA A 53 -4.86 23.77 -17.83
C ALA A 53 -4.11 23.35 -16.55
N ILE A 54 -4.13 24.19 -15.52
CA ILE A 54 -3.53 23.86 -14.21
C ILE A 54 -4.23 22.62 -13.59
N GLY A 55 -5.56 22.57 -13.62
CA GLY A 55 -6.33 21.44 -13.08
C GLY A 55 -6.02 20.13 -13.78
N LEU A 56 -5.89 20.16 -15.11
CA LEU A 56 -5.48 18.98 -15.90
C LEU A 56 -4.04 18.57 -15.62
N LEU A 57 -3.13 19.52 -15.48
CA LEU A 57 -1.72 19.25 -15.15
C LEU A 57 -1.59 18.59 -13.78
N VAL A 58 -2.30 19.10 -12.78
CA VAL A 58 -2.31 18.49 -11.42
C VAL A 58 -2.89 17.09 -11.46
N ALA A 59 -4.03 16.89 -12.15
CA ALA A 59 -4.64 15.58 -12.27
C ALA A 59 -3.71 14.56 -12.97
N TRP A 60 -3.03 14.98 -14.03
CA TRP A 60 -2.05 14.14 -14.74
C TRP A 60 -0.82 13.84 -13.88
N HIS A 61 -0.33 14.82 -13.11
CA HIS A 61 0.79 14.61 -12.20
C HIS A 61 0.45 13.59 -11.10
N GLU A 62 -0.74 13.71 -10.49
CA GLU A 62 -1.21 12.72 -9.51
C GLU A 62 -1.35 11.31 -10.09
N GLU A 63 -1.87 11.20 -11.33
CA GLU A 63 -2.00 9.90 -12.01
C GLU A 63 -0.64 9.28 -12.31
N ALA A 64 0.32 10.08 -12.80
CA ALA A 64 1.69 9.65 -13.05
C ALA A 64 2.39 9.20 -11.75
N GLU A 65 2.21 9.94 -10.66
CA GLU A 65 2.76 9.59 -9.35
C GLU A 65 2.16 8.28 -8.81
N ARG A 66 0.83 8.10 -8.95
CA ARG A 66 0.15 6.85 -8.59
C ARG A 66 0.66 5.68 -9.43
N ALA A 67 0.88 5.88 -10.73
CA ALA A 67 1.43 4.87 -11.61
C ALA A 67 2.85 4.46 -11.20
N LEU A 68 3.72 5.43 -10.89
CA LEU A 68 5.08 5.19 -10.38
C LEU A 68 5.05 4.44 -9.03
N ARG A 69 4.19 4.84 -8.10
CA ARG A 69 4.00 4.14 -6.82
C ARG A 69 3.48 2.71 -7.00
N ARG A 70 2.68 2.45 -8.04
CA ARG A 70 2.23 1.09 -8.39
C ARG A 70 3.35 0.22 -8.96
N LEU A 71 4.37 0.82 -9.56
CA LEU A 71 5.54 0.11 -10.08
C LEU A 71 6.60 -0.16 -8.98
N ALA A 72 6.56 0.55 -7.86
CA ALA A 72 7.43 0.27 -6.74
C ALA A 72 7.06 -1.08 -6.11
N ASP A 73 8.03 -1.98 -5.98
CA ASP A 73 7.84 -3.31 -5.38
C ASP A 73 8.18 -3.34 -3.89
N THR A 74 8.69 -2.24 -3.36
CA THR A 74 9.14 -2.13 -1.98
C THR A 74 8.32 -1.12 -1.18
N ASP A 75 8.15 -1.40 0.12
CA ASP A 75 7.64 -0.45 1.10
C ASP A 75 8.75 0.54 1.47
N VAL A 76 8.46 1.84 1.33
CA VAL A 76 9.46 2.91 1.49
C VAL A 76 10.00 3.01 2.93
N LEU A 77 9.16 2.71 3.94
CA LEU A 77 9.55 2.83 5.35
C LEU A 77 10.46 1.67 5.78
N THR A 78 10.12 0.46 5.36
CA THR A 78 10.78 -0.76 5.84
C THR A 78 11.79 -1.34 4.87
N GLY A 79 11.71 -0.99 3.57
CA GLY A 79 12.54 -1.57 2.50
C GLY A 79 12.27 -3.04 2.22
N LEU A 80 11.21 -3.64 2.79
CA LEU A 80 10.71 -4.95 2.43
C LEU A 80 9.84 -4.86 1.17
N MET A 81 9.45 -5.99 0.59
CA MET A 81 8.42 -5.97 -0.45
C MET A 81 7.14 -5.31 0.08
N ASN A 82 6.40 -4.66 -0.80
CA ASN A 82 5.02 -4.29 -0.48
C ASN A 82 4.09 -5.50 -0.70
N ARG A 83 2.84 -5.39 -0.23
CA ARG A 83 1.82 -6.43 -0.36
C ARG A 83 1.66 -6.92 -1.80
N ARG A 84 1.63 -6.01 -2.77
CA ARG A 84 1.43 -6.36 -4.19
C ARG A 84 2.55 -7.23 -4.73
N ALA A 85 3.81 -6.83 -4.50
CA ALA A 85 4.97 -7.58 -4.96
C ALA A 85 5.06 -8.95 -4.28
N PHE A 86 4.71 -9.02 -2.99
CA PHE A 86 4.66 -10.28 -2.26
C PHE A 86 3.63 -11.25 -2.86
N VAL A 87 2.40 -10.80 -3.08
CA VAL A 87 1.31 -11.64 -3.63
C VAL A 87 1.69 -12.17 -5.01
N LEU A 88 2.19 -11.31 -5.91
CA LEU A 88 2.61 -11.74 -7.25
C LEU A 88 3.70 -12.81 -7.17
N ARG A 89 4.74 -12.61 -6.34
CA ARG A 89 5.83 -13.56 -6.20
C ARG A 89 5.39 -14.86 -5.52
N ALA A 90 4.51 -14.78 -4.53
CA ALA A 90 3.99 -15.96 -3.84
C ALA A 90 3.09 -16.81 -4.76
N ASP A 91 2.33 -16.17 -5.65
CA ASP A 91 1.48 -16.86 -6.63
C ASP A 91 2.32 -17.60 -7.67
N ASP A 92 3.38 -16.97 -8.18
CA ASP A 92 4.36 -17.61 -9.06
C ASP A 92 5.02 -18.84 -8.40
N LEU A 93 5.41 -18.71 -7.12
CA LEU A 93 6.00 -19.81 -6.36
C LEU A 93 5.00 -20.92 -6.05
N LEU A 94 3.74 -20.61 -5.76
CA LEU A 94 2.70 -21.62 -5.59
C LEU A 94 2.48 -22.41 -6.88
N ALA A 95 2.47 -21.74 -8.05
CA ALA A 95 2.38 -22.40 -9.34
C ALA A 95 3.58 -23.36 -9.59
N GLN A 96 4.78 -22.92 -9.21
CA GLN A 96 5.98 -23.76 -9.24
C GLN A 96 5.87 -24.95 -8.27
N ALA A 97 5.48 -24.70 -7.02
CA ALA A 97 5.33 -25.72 -5.99
C ALA A 97 4.34 -26.82 -6.41
N ARG A 98 3.19 -26.44 -6.99
CA ARG A 98 2.21 -27.38 -7.55
C ARG A 98 2.80 -28.26 -8.66
N ARG A 99 3.65 -27.69 -9.50
CA ARG A 99 4.23 -28.41 -10.64
C ARG A 99 5.28 -29.44 -10.21
N TYR A 100 6.06 -29.13 -9.18
CA TYR A 100 7.20 -29.94 -8.76
C TYR A 100 6.98 -30.72 -7.46
N GLY A 101 5.85 -30.51 -6.79
CA GLY A 101 5.56 -31.10 -5.49
C GLY A 101 6.39 -30.48 -4.35
N ASP A 102 6.82 -29.21 -4.54
CA ASP A 102 7.57 -28.49 -3.53
C ASP A 102 6.63 -28.00 -2.41
N ARG A 103 7.18 -27.76 -1.24
CA ARG A 103 6.46 -27.26 -0.06
C ARG A 103 6.96 -25.87 0.34
N PHE A 104 6.12 -25.13 1.03
CA PHE A 104 6.50 -23.86 1.66
C PHE A 104 5.61 -23.54 2.85
N ALA A 105 6.11 -22.68 3.73
CA ALA A 105 5.35 -22.13 4.84
C ALA A 105 5.08 -20.65 4.62
N LEU A 106 3.86 -20.22 4.92
CA LEU A 106 3.40 -18.84 4.84
C LEU A 106 3.05 -18.35 6.24
N LEU A 107 3.64 -17.23 6.65
CA LEU A 107 3.38 -16.61 7.93
C LEU A 107 2.73 -15.24 7.72
N MET A 108 1.65 -14.97 8.47
CA MET A 108 1.17 -13.64 8.74
C MET A 108 1.66 -13.21 10.12
N LEU A 109 2.22 -12.00 10.22
CA LEU A 109 2.85 -11.50 11.45
C LEU A 109 2.32 -10.09 11.73
N ASP A 110 2.14 -9.76 13.01
CA ASP A 110 1.60 -8.47 13.43
C ASP A 110 2.28 -8.02 14.73
N ILE A 111 2.71 -6.75 14.77
CA ILE A 111 3.35 -6.18 15.96
C ILE A 111 2.31 -5.99 17.06
N ASP A 112 2.51 -6.65 18.17
CA ASP A 112 1.58 -6.62 19.29
C ASP A 112 1.50 -5.22 19.92
N HIS A 113 0.27 -4.77 20.13
CA HIS A 113 -0.01 -3.48 20.76
C HIS A 113 0.59 -2.27 20.05
N PHE A 114 0.77 -2.30 18.73
CA PHE A 114 1.39 -1.23 17.94
C PHE A 114 0.73 0.14 18.19
N LYS A 115 -0.61 0.17 18.29
CA LYS A 115 -1.31 1.42 18.65
C LYS A 115 -0.83 2.00 19.97
N ARG A 116 -0.53 1.18 20.99
CA ARG A 116 -0.01 1.67 22.29
C ARG A 116 1.40 2.27 22.16
N ILE A 117 2.22 1.76 21.24
CA ILE A 117 3.54 2.36 20.94
C ILE A 117 3.33 3.78 20.38
N ASN A 118 2.46 3.93 19.40
CA ASN A 118 2.12 5.23 18.82
C ASN A 118 1.52 6.20 19.86
N ASP A 119 0.55 5.73 20.65
CA ASP A 119 -0.15 6.57 21.62
C ASP A 119 0.78 7.04 22.74
N ARG A 120 1.76 6.21 23.14
CA ARG A 120 2.68 6.51 24.24
C ARG A 120 3.91 7.27 23.82
N HIS A 121 4.47 6.97 22.64
CA HIS A 121 5.80 7.44 22.21
C HIS A 121 5.76 8.24 20.90
N GLY A 122 4.56 8.44 20.32
CA GLY A 122 4.38 9.16 19.06
C GLY A 122 4.63 8.29 17.81
N HIS A 123 4.17 8.77 16.65
CA HIS A 123 4.27 8.05 15.37
C HIS A 123 5.71 7.75 14.95
N ALA A 124 6.67 8.60 15.28
CA ALA A 124 8.09 8.35 14.98
C ALA A 124 8.63 7.09 15.70
N ALA A 125 8.13 6.79 16.91
CA ALA A 125 8.48 5.56 17.62
C ALA A 125 7.81 4.33 16.98
N GLY A 126 6.58 4.47 16.50
CA GLY A 126 5.91 3.43 15.71
C GLY A 126 6.64 3.13 14.40
N ASP A 127 7.05 4.16 13.66
CA ASP A 127 7.86 3.99 12.45
C ASP A 127 9.19 3.29 12.76
N ARG A 128 9.81 3.63 13.88
CA ARG A 128 11.03 2.96 14.34
C ARG A 128 10.78 1.50 14.68
N ALA A 129 9.68 1.16 15.34
CA ALA A 129 9.31 -0.23 15.63
C ALA A 129 9.13 -1.04 14.34
N LEU A 130 8.45 -0.48 13.33
CA LEU A 130 8.30 -1.11 12.01
C LEU A 130 9.65 -1.35 11.33
N GLN A 131 10.57 -0.41 11.40
CA GLN A 131 11.93 -0.54 10.84
C GLN A 131 12.75 -1.62 11.56
N LEU A 132 12.70 -1.67 12.89
CA LEU A 132 13.40 -2.67 13.69
C LEU A 132 12.85 -4.07 13.40
N PHE A 133 11.53 -4.24 13.34
CA PHE A 133 10.90 -5.50 12.99
C PHE A 133 11.30 -5.96 11.58
N ALA A 134 11.24 -5.07 10.59
CA ALA A 134 11.67 -5.36 9.23
C ALA A 134 13.16 -5.73 9.14
N GLN A 135 14.01 -5.12 9.94
CA GLN A 135 15.44 -5.46 10.04
C GLN A 135 15.61 -6.88 10.61
N ALA A 136 14.94 -7.19 11.71
CA ALA A 136 14.99 -8.53 12.32
C ALA A 136 14.50 -9.60 11.35
N LEU A 137 13.40 -9.30 10.64
CA LEU A 137 12.81 -10.19 9.65
C LEU A 137 13.81 -10.47 8.51
N ARG A 138 14.41 -9.43 7.89
CA ARG A 138 15.45 -9.59 6.86
C ARG A 138 16.64 -10.42 7.31
N LEU A 139 17.11 -10.21 8.52
CA LEU A 139 18.24 -10.96 9.09
C LEU A 139 17.91 -12.42 9.40
N SER A 140 16.62 -12.78 9.47
CA SER A 140 16.14 -14.13 9.75
C SER A 140 15.83 -14.94 8.50
N LEU A 141 15.60 -14.29 7.36
CA LEU A 141 15.28 -14.91 6.08
C LEU A 141 16.52 -15.51 5.41
N ARG A 142 16.31 -16.64 4.73
CA ARG A 142 17.29 -17.25 3.81
C ARG A 142 17.16 -16.62 2.43
N ARG A 143 18.10 -16.93 1.53
CA ARG A 143 18.10 -16.40 0.15
C ARG A 143 16.84 -16.74 -0.66
N ALA A 144 16.25 -17.91 -0.40
CA ALA A 144 15.03 -18.35 -1.08
C ALA A 144 13.74 -17.79 -0.46
N ASP A 145 13.82 -17.33 0.79
CA ASP A 145 12.70 -16.77 1.52
C ASP A 145 12.48 -15.30 1.14
N PHE A 146 11.29 -14.80 1.35
CA PHE A 146 11.01 -13.37 1.20
C PHE A 146 9.88 -12.93 2.13
N ALA A 147 9.84 -11.62 2.38
CA ALA A 147 8.84 -11.02 3.24
C ALA A 147 8.37 -9.66 2.71
N SER A 148 7.21 -9.25 3.18
CA SER A 148 6.62 -7.94 2.88
C SER A 148 6.09 -7.25 4.12
N ARG A 149 5.95 -5.95 4.02
CA ARG A 149 4.98 -5.23 4.83
C ARG A 149 3.63 -5.34 4.13
N HIS A 150 2.68 -6.02 4.78
CA HIS A 150 1.40 -6.37 4.19
C HIS A 150 0.35 -5.26 4.35
N GLY A 151 0.44 -4.50 5.46
CA GLY A 151 -0.42 -3.35 5.79
C GLY A 151 0.08 -2.73 7.09
N GLY A 152 -0.33 -1.58 7.49
CA GLY A 152 -0.06 -0.94 8.79
C GLY A 152 1.12 -1.51 9.59
N GLU A 153 0.80 -2.34 10.58
CA GLU A 153 1.73 -3.10 11.43
C GLU A 153 1.83 -4.58 11.06
N GLU A 154 1.22 -4.98 9.92
CA GLU A 154 1.18 -6.37 9.47
C GLU A 154 2.28 -6.67 8.46
N PHE A 155 2.86 -7.85 8.60
CA PHE A 155 3.90 -8.38 7.71
C PHE A 155 3.53 -9.78 7.25
N ALA A 156 4.03 -10.18 6.09
CA ALA A 156 3.94 -11.53 5.59
C ALA A 156 5.32 -12.07 5.27
N ALA A 157 5.54 -13.36 5.50
CA ALA A 157 6.77 -14.06 5.11
C ALA A 157 6.45 -15.39 4.45
N LEU A 158 7.18 -15.72 3.37
CA LEU A 158 7.14 -17.02 2.72
C LEU A 158 8.49 -17.70 2.85
N LEU A 159 8.48 -18.88 3.41
CA LEU A 159 9.66 -19.73 3.63
C LEU A 159 9.62 -20.88 2.64
N TRP A 160 10.53 -20.88 1.68
CA TRP A 160 10.61 -21.92 0.65
C TRP A 160 11.19 -23.22 1.19
N ASP A 161 10.68 -24.35 0.73
CA ASP A 161 11.05 -25.71 1.20
C ASP A 161 11.03 -25.83 2.73
N ALA A 162 9.94 -25.32 3.34
CA ALA A 162 9.73 -25.29 4.77
C ALA A 162 8.44 -26.02 5.14
N ASP A 163 8.54 -26.91 6.13
CA ASP A 163 7.40 -27.51 6.82
C ASP A 163 7.07 -26.73 8.12
N ALA A 164 6.11 -27.22 8.88
CA ALA A 164 5.70 -26.61 10.14
C ALA A 164 6.87 -26.51 11.15
N ALA A 165 7.73 -27.52 11.23
CA ALA A 165 8.86 -27.52 12.15
C ALA A 165 9.90 -26.44 11.78
N ALA A 166 10.20 -26.30 10.47
CA ALA A 166 11.08 -25.27 9.95
C ALA A 166 10.51 -23.87 10.19
N ALA A 167 9.18 -23.68 10.04
CA ALA A 167 8.51 -22.42 10.30
C ALA A 167 8.51 -22.06 11.80
N ILE A 168 8.30 -23.01 12.69
CA ILE A 168 8.42 -22.82 14.15
C ILE A 168 9.86 -22.40 14.50
N ALA A 169 10.87 -23.08 13.94
CA ALA A 169 12.26 -22.73 14.18
C ALA A 169 12.59 -21.32 13.62
N PHE A 170 11.97 -20.92 12.51
CA PHE A 170 12.10 -19.56 11.99
C PHE A 170 11.48 -18.52 12.96
N ASP A 171 10.27 -18.74 13.48
CA ASP A 171 9.64 -17.86 14.46
C ASP A 171 10.51 -17.65 15.70
N GLN A 172 11.07 -18.73 16.24
CA GLN A 172 11.96 -18.66 17.40
C GLN A 172 13.25 -17.83 17.10
N ARG A 173 13.85 -18.02 15.92
CA ARG A 173 15.01 -17.22 15.49
C ARG A 173 14.63 -15.76 15.31
N LEU A 174 13.46 -15.48 14.71
CA LEU A 174 12.98 -14.11 14.50
C LEU A 174 12.77 -13.38 15.83
N ARG A 175 12.15 -14.03 16.83
CA ARG A 175 12.00 -13.47 18.18
C ARG A 175 13.34 -13.16 18.84
N ALA A 176 14.28 -14.10 18.78
CA ALA A 176 15.61 -13.87 19.33
C ALA A 176 16.34 -12.71 18.60
N ARG A 177 16.21 -12.65 17.27
CA ARG A 177 16.80 -11.59 16.45
C ARG A 177 16.14 -10.24 16.70
N LEU A 178 14.84 -10.20 16.89
CA LEU A 178 14.10 -8.95 17.21
C LEU A 178 14.60 -8.36 18.53
N ARG A 179 14.73 -9.18 19.57
CA ARG A 179 15.28 -8.72 20.87
C ARG A 179 16.68 -8.15 20.72
N ALA A 180 17.57 -8.84 20.00
CA ALA A 180 18.93 -8.34 19.77
C ALA A 180 18.93 -7.00 19.00
N VAL A 181 18.08 -6.85 17.98
CA VAL A 181 17.96 -5.62 17.18
C VAL A 181 17.39 -4.47 18.03
N ILE A 182 16.44 -4.74 18.94
CA ILE A 182 15.90 -3.74 19.88
C ILE A 182 16.96 -3.31 20.87
N ASP A 183 17.71 -4.26 21.44
CA ASP A 183 18.79 -3.97 22.41
C ASP A 183 19.91 -3.14 21.77
N ASP A 184 20.36 -3.50 20.57
CA ASP A 184 21.37 -2.78 19.79
C ASP A 184 20.91 -1.34 19.45
N ALA A 185 19.60 -1.12 19.31
CA ALA A 185 19.01 0.18 19.06
C ALA A 185 18.81 1.04 20.33
N GLY A 186 19.28 0.57 21.50
CA GLY A 186 19.20 1.26 22.77
C GLY A 186 17.94 0.98 23.58
N GLY A 187 17.12 0.00 23.21
CA GLY A 187 15.96 -0.47 23.98
C GLY A 187 14.83 0.55 24.16
N ALA A 188 14.82 1.65 23.39
CA ALA A 188 13.86 2.74 23.58
C ALA A 188 12.40 2.34 23.33
N VAL A 189 12.16 1.29 22.54
CA VAL A 189 10.84 0.73 22.23
C VAL A 189 10.94 -0.79 22.37
N ASP A 190 10.27 -1.34 23.38
CA ASP A 190 10.17 -2.79 23.60
C ASP A 190 8.80 -3.30 23.11
N PHE A 191 8.82 -4.32 22.26
CA PHE A 191 7.62 -4.91 21.69
C PHE A 191 7.87 -6.36 21.26
N ASP A 192 6.79 -7.11 21.11
CA ASP A 192 6.77 -8.46 20.56
C ASP A 192 5.79 -8.51 19.39
N PHE A 193 5.59 -9.68 18.81
CA PHE A 193 4.68 -9.89 17.70
C PHE A 193 3.91 -11.20 17.85
N SER A 194 2.75 -11.27 17.20
CA SER A 194 1.98 -12.50 17.02
C SER A 194 2.17 -13.00 15.59
N ALA A 195 2.13 -14.30 15.41
CA ALA A 195 2.28 -14.94 14.11
C ALA A 195 1.22 -16.02 13.89
N GLY A 196 0.69 -16.08 12.66
CA GLY A 196 -0.14 -17.18 12.19
C GLY A 196 0.56 -17.90 11.04
N LEU A 197 0.50 -19.23 11.04
CA LEU A 197 1.19 -20.11 10.11
C LEU A 197 0.20 -20.91 9.28
N ALA A 198 0.38 -20.92 7.96
CA ALA A 198 -0.18 -21.88 7.03
C ALA A 198 0.93 -22.62 6.28
N VAL A 199 0.77 -23.91 6.05
CA VAL A 199 1.76 -24.73 5.34
C VAL A 199 1.11 -25.30 4.08
N TYR A 200 1.79 -25.14 2.94
CA TYR A 200 1.52 -25.87 1.72
C TYR A 200 2.49 -27.04 1.62
N ASP A 201 1.98 -28.24 1.58
CA ASP A 201 2.75 -29.52 1.62
C ASP A 201 3.14 -30.06 0.24
N GLY A 202 2.87 -29.31 -0.82
CA GLY A 202 3.11 -29.74 -2.20
C GLY A 202 1.96 -30.54 -2.80
N ALA A 203 0.85 -30.73 -2.08
CA ALA A 203 -0.32 -31.47 -2.56
C ALA A 203 -1.58 -30.61 -2.59
N GLY A 204 -2.52 -30.99 -3.48
CA GLY A 204 -3.83 -30.32 -3.57
C GLY A 204 -3.84 -29.00 -4.34
N ASP A 205 -5.05 -28.43 -4.43
CA ASP A 205 -5.35 -27.22 -5.23
C ASP A 205 -5.54 -25.96 -4.35
N ALA A 206 -4.79 -25.89 -3.23
CA ALA A 206 -4.86 -24.73 -2.33
C ALA A 206 -4.49 -23.43 -3.08
N THR A 207 -5.36 -22.42 -3.05
CA THR A 207 -5.06 -21.12 -3.64
C THR A 207 -4.23 -20.25 -2.68
N LEU A 208 -3.50 -19.27 -3.21
CA LEU A 208 -2.74 -18.34 -2.37
C LEU A 208 -3.67 -17.60 -1.41
N ASP A 209 -4.85 -17.18 -1.88
CA ASP A 209 -5.84 -16.51 -1.03
C ASP A 209 -6.31 -17.40 0.13
N ALA A 210 -6.50 -18.71 -0.11
CA ALA A 210 -6.86 -19.66 0.95
C ALA A 210 -5.74 -19.84 1.97
N LEU A 211 -4.48 -19.88 1.54
CA LEU A 211 -3.31 -19.96 2.42
C LEU A 211 -3.12 -18.68 3.25
N LEU A 212 -3.29 -17.51 2.62
CA LEU A 212 -3.27 -16.22 3.32
C LEU A 212 -4.39 -16.13 4.35
N ALA A 213 -5.61 -16.51 3.98
CA ALA A 213 -6.75 -16.53 4.91
C ALA A 213 -6.54 -17.50 6.09
N SER A 214 -5.95 -18.67 5.84
CA SER A 214 -5.62 -19.65 6.90
C SER A 214 -4.54 -19.09 7.84
N ALA A 215 -3.51 -18.44 7.33
CA ALA A 215 -2.48 -17.81 8.15
C ALA A 215 -3.04 -16.62 8.95
N ASP A 216 -3.97 -15.85 8.40
CA ASP A 216 -4.63 -14.74 9.08
C ASP A 216 -5.55 -15.23 10.20
N GLU A 217 -6.34 -16.29 9.96
CA GLU A 217 -7.15 -16.94 11.00
C GLU A 217 -6.28 -17.47 12.14
N ALA A 218 -5.14 -18.09 11.84
CA ALA A 218 -4.17 -18.53 12.84
C ALA A 218 -3.56 -17.34 13.61
N LEU A 219 -3.23 -16.23 12.93
CA LEU A 219 -2.76 -15.01 13.60
C LEU A 219 -3.81 -14.44 14.55
N TYR A 220 -5.06 -14.41 14.14
CA TYR A 220 -6.15 -13.98 15.02
C TYR A 220 -6.21 -14.83 16.29
N ARG A 221 -6.10 -16.16 16.19
CA ARG A 221 -6.04 -17.07 17.33
C ARG A 221 -4.82 -16.85 18.22
N ALA A 222 -3.65 -16.58 17.62
CA ALA A 222 -2.45 -16.21 18.39
C ALA A 222 -2.71 -14.98 19.27
N LYS A 223 -3.38 -13.96 18.71
CA LYS A 223 -3.76 -12.74 19.44
C LYS A 223 -4.78 -13.01 20.56
N GLU A 224 -5.78 -13.85 20.32
CA GLU A 224 -6.77 -14.24 21.33
C GLU A 224 -6.16 -15.06 22.49
N GLN A 225 -5.21 -15.93 22.19
CA GLN A 225 -4.55 -16.79 23.19
C GLN A 225 -3.49 -16.08 24.03
N GLY A 226 -3.40 -14.75 23.96
CA GLY A 226 -2.52 -13.94 24.80
C GLY A 226 -1.31 -13.35 24.09
N ARG A 227 -1.28 -13.35 22.76
CA ARG A 227 -0.24 -12.72 21.90
C ARG A 227 1.17 -13.29 22.10
N ALA A 228 2.17 -12.63 21.52
CA ALA A 228 3.60 -12.99 21.63
C ALA A 228 3.88 -14.47 21.31
N ARG A 229 3.18 -15.02 20.30
CA ARG A 229 3.28 -16.44 19.92
C ARG A 229 2.99 -16.67 18.46
N LEU A 230 3.44 -17.84 17.99
CA LEU A 230 3.00 -18.44 16.75
C LEU A 230 1.82 -19.37 17.03
N HIS A 231 0.80 -19.31 16.18
CA HIS A 231 -0.29 -20.28 16.11
C HIS A 231 -0.36 -20.89 14.71
N MET A 232 -0.68 -22.18 14.65
CA MET A 232 -0.97 -22.90 13.42
C MET A 232 -2.25 -23.69 13.64
N ASP A 233 -3.18 -23.54 12.72
CA ASP A 233 -4.34 -24.42 12.72
C ASP A 233 -3.98 -25.80 12.19
N PRO A 234 -4.64 -26.87 12.67
CA PRO A 234 -4.44 -28.19 12.09
C PRO A 234 -4.78 -28.16 10.60
N PRO A 235 -4.04 -28.89 9.75
CA PRO A 235 -4.35 -28.98 8.32
C PRO A 235 -5.80 -29.46 8.15
N ARG A 236 -6.53 -28.75 7.29
CA ARG A 236 -7.90 -29.13 6.92
C ARG A 236 -7.90 -30.26 5.90
#